data_e2030c85d654ad1c360ddb095b2b3823
#
_entry.id   e2030c85d654ad1c360ddb095b2b3823
#
_cell.length_a   1.000
_cell.length_b   1.000
_cell.length_c   1.000
_cell.angle_alpha   90.00
_cell.angle_beta   90.00
_cell.angle_gamma   90.00
#
_symmetry.space_group_name_H-M   'P 1'
#
loop_
_entity.id
_entity.type
_entity.pdbx_description
1 polymer ?
#
loop_
_entity_poly.entity_id
_entity_poly.type
_entity_poly.pdbx_seq_one_letter_code
_entity_poly.pdbx_strand_id
1 'polypeptide(L)'
;MKKILIIVSILLVSIVLGAIGFTTFQYNTFTPVAVMQDADSKNLVYFQNSYDECRKNFILSANKINKKFQKVTISKLKIESKKDPDLTINYCYVPAQKKSKRLLILSSGVHGIEGYVGSAVQQMFMEDLLVNMNLSEMGVLLIHGMNPYGFKYNRRVTENNVDLNRNCSNDIKLYKSINAGYSDLYTMLNPKGEVSLKSVKNMFFQVNAIQKIIQYSMGTLRQAILQGQYQYPEGLYFGGNELEPSIRAITPVLKQIAKNYAVVFNIDLHTGYGARGTLHLFPNPINDKKLKNDLETIFSGNHIDWGDGDDFYTVTGDFTSYIGRIIPKQYYIPMVFEFGTLDSQTTMGSIRSLHNMIVENQGFHHNYKTEKDETKINKGVLEMYYPSSENWKSKAIEDAKIILSKSMKQFQSIER
;
A
#
# COMPACT_ATOMS: atom_id res chain seq x y z
N MET A 1 -32.29 -25.03 42.39
CA MET A 1 -31.90 -23.77 41.71
C MET A 1 -30.42 -23.44 41.88
N LYS A 2 -29.85 -23.24 43.09
CA LYS A 2 -28.41 -22.85 43.25
C LYS A 2 -27.41 -23.82 42.58
N LYS A 3 -27.57 -25.15 42.67
CA LYS A 3 -26.68 -26.13 42.03
C LYS A 3 -26.73 -26.04 40.48
N ILE A 4 -27.90 -25.82 39.90
CA ILE A 4 -28.06 -25.67 38.44
C ILE A 4 -27.37 -24.38 37.97
N LEU A 5 -27.53 -23.27 38.68
CA LEU A 5 -26.84 -22.01 38.38
C LEU A 5 -25.32 -22.16 38.43
N ILE A 6 -24.77 -22.87 39.41
CA ILE A 6 -23.32 -23.14 39.51
C ILE A 6 -22.83 -23.95 38.30
N ILE A 7 -23.55 -25.03 37.94
CA ILE A 7 -23.19 -25.87 36.78
C ILE A 7 -23.23 -25.04 35.48
N VAL A 8 -24.27 -24.24 35.26
CA VAL A 8 -24.39 -23.38 34.11
C VAL A 8 -23.24 -22.35 34.07
N SER A 9 -22.90 -21.74 35.22
CA SER A 9 -21.78 -20.80 35.31
C SER A 9 -20.44 -21.46 34.98
N ILE A 10 -20.17 -22.67 35.48
CA ILE A 10 -18.96 -23.44 35.19
C ILE A 10 -18.89 -23.77 33.69
N LEU A 11 -20.00 -24.21 33.07
CA LEU A 11 -20.06 -24.51 31.67
C LEU A 11 -19.78 -23.27 30.83
N LEU A 12 -20.37 -22.12 31.14
CA LEU A 12 -20.13 -20.84 30.45
C LEU A 12 -18.66 -20.41 30.56
N VAL A 13 -18.07 -20.49 31.76
CA VAL A 13 -16.64 -20.18 31.97
C VAL A 13 -15.76 -21.11 31.14
N SER A 14 -16.07 -22.43 31.14
CA SER A 14 -15.30 -23.39 30.35
C SER A 14 -15.40 -23.16 28.86
N ILE A 15 -16.55 -22.77 28.33
CA ILE A 15 -16.76 -22.38 26.92
C ILE A 15 -15.92 -21.14 26.58
N VAL A 16 -15.96 -20.12 27.44
CA VAL A 16 -15.18 -18.87 27.22
C VAL A 16 -13.67 -19.17 27.26
N LEU A 17 -13.19 -19.92 28.22
CA LEU A 17 -11.77 -20.31 28.30
C LEU A 17 -11.35 -21.15 27.10
N GLY A 18 -12.20 -22.08 26.65
CA GLY A 18 -11.99 -22.86 25.44
C GLY A 18 -11.90 -21.99 24.19
N ALA A 19 -12.79 -21.01 24.04
CA ALA A 19 -12.77 -20.05 22.92
C ALA A 19 -11.49 -19.18 22.92
N ILE A 20 -11.08 -18.67 24.09
CA ILE A 20 -9.82 -17.94 24.26
C ILE A 20 -8.62 -18.81 23.87
N GLY A 21 -8.56 -20.03 24.37
CA GLY A 21 -7.49 -20.98 24.05
C GLY A 21 -7.41 -21.29 22.56
N PHE A 22 -8.56 -21.59 21.94
CA PHE A 22 -8.66 -21.89 20.52
C PHE A 22 -8.22 -20.69 19.66
N THR A 23 -8.72 -19.51 19.97
CA THR A 23 -8.37 -18.28 19.26
C THR A 23 -6.88 -17.94 19.38
N THR A 24 -6.32 -18.14 20.59
CA THR A 24 -4.89 -17.92 20.83
C THR A 24 -4.06 -18.94 20.07
N PHE A 25 -4.48 -20.19 20.01
CA PHE A 25 -3.84 -21.22 19.21
C PHE A 25 -3.86 -20.85 17.73
N GLN A 26 -5.02 -20.52 17.14
CA GLN A 26 -5.14 -20.12 15.75
C GLN A 26 -4.26 -18.91 15.44
N TYR A 27 -4.24 -17.90 16.30
CA TYR A 27 -3.41 -16.72 16.10
C TYR A 27 -1.91 -17.03 16.13
N ASN A 28 -1.46 -17.85 17.08
CA ASN A 28 -0.03 -18.18 17.23
C ASN A 28 0.48 -19.14 16.16
N THR A 29 -0.39 -19.98 15.61
CA THR A 29 -0.06 -20.93 14.52
C THR A 29 -0.39 -20.39 13.13
N PHE A 30 -0.96 -19.20 13.04
CA PHE A 30 -1.27 -18.58 11.75
C PHE A 30 -0.01 -18.40 10.90
N THR A 31 -0.03 -18.98 9.73
CA THR A 31 0.95 -18.79 8.68
C THR A 31 0.21 -18.43 7.38
N PRO A 32 0.64 -17.43 6.64
CA PRO A 32 0.05 -17.12 5.34
C PRO A 32 0.19 -18.30 4.39
N VAL A 33 -0.72 -18.41 3.43
CA VAL A 33 -0.67 -19.46 2.41
C VAL A 33 0.67 -19.44 1.68
N ALA A 34 1.29 -20.60 1.51
CA ALA A 34 2.55 -20.70 0.78
C ALA A 34 2.33 -20.49 -0.72
N VAL A 35 3.20 -19.70 -1.36
CA VAL A 35 3.26 -19.65 -2.82
C VAL A 35 3.99 -20.88 -3.32
N MET A 36 3.27 -21.76 -4.00
CA MET A 36 3.77 -23.08 -4.43
C MET A 36 4.58 -23.04 -5.73
N GLN A 37 4.47 -21.94 -6.48
CA GLN A 37 5.25 -21.75 -7.71
C GLN A 37 6.73 -21.54 -7.35
N ASP A 38 7.61 -22.30 -7.99
CA ASP A 38 9.05 -22.16 -7.79
C ASP A 38 9.56 -20.80 -8.29
N ALA A 39 10.56 -20.28 -7.60
CA ALA A 39 11.15 -18.99 -7.93
C ALA A 39 12.00 -19.10 -9.22
N ASP A 40 11.75 -18.21 -10.19
CA ASP A 40 12.68 -17.95 -11.28
C ASP A 40 13.72 -16.91 -10.82
N SER A 41 14.99 -17.29 -10.83
CA SER A 41 16.10 -16.41 -10.47
C SER A 41 16.17 -15.12 -11.29
N LYS A 42 15.67 -15.13 -12.53
CA LYS A 42 15.56 -13.95 -13.39
C LYS A 42 14.64 -12.88 -12.83
N ASN A 43 13.63 -13.27 -12.07
CA ASN A 43 12.71 -12.35 -11.42
C ASN A 43 13.28 -11.78 -10.12
N LEU A 44 14.15 -12.52 -9.45
CA LEU A 44 14.73 -12.13 -8.16
C LEU A 44 15.78 -11.01 -8.28
N VAL A 45 16.39 -10.81 -9.44
CA VAL A 45 17.42 -9.78 -9.68
C VAL A 45 16.90 -8.35 -9.48
N TYR A 46 15.59 -8.12 -9.57
CA TYR A 46 14.97 -6.81 -9.40
C TYR A 46 14.82 -6.40 -7.94
N PHE A 47 14.88 -7.35 -6.99
CA PHE A 47 14.70 -7.07 -5.57
C PHE A 47 15.99 -6.65 -4.88
N GLN A 48 15.92 -5.58 -4.12
CA GLN A 48 17.03 -4.99 -3.39
C GLN A 48 16.75 -4.97 -1.88
N ASN A 49 17.78 -4.78 -1.06
CA ASN A 49 17.68 -4.87 0.39
C ASN A 49 17.68 -3.51 1.11
N SER A 50 17.83 -2.41 0.38
CA SER A 50 17.82 -1.07 0.94
C SER A 50 17.21 -0.04 0.00
N TYR A 51 16.69 1.05 0.57
CA TYR A 51 16.22 2.22 -0.19
C TYR A 51 17.29 2.75 -1.14
N ASP A 52 18.56 2.82 -0.69
CA ASP A 52 19.64 3.38 -1.50
C ASP A 52 19.97 2.50 -2.71
N GLU A 53 19.92 1.18 -2.55
CA GLU A 53 20.09 0.24 -3.66
C GLU A 53 18.90 0.32 -4.64
N CYS A 54 17.68 0.36 -4.14
CA CYS A 54 16.48 0.55 -4.96
C CYS A 54 16.56 1.84 -5.79
N ARG A 55 16.90 2.97 -5.14
CA ARG A 55 17.09 4.28 -5.76
C ARG A 55 18.19 4.23 -6.84
N LYS A 56 19.35 3.65 -6.52
CA LYS A 56 20.46 3.49 -7.45
C LYS A 56 20.06 2.69 -8.69
N ASN A 57 19.41 1.56 -8.49
CA ASN A 57 19.02 0.67 -9.59
C ASN A 57 17.91 1.27 -10.45
N PHE A 58 16.93 1.97 -9.85
CA PHE A 58 15.97 2.75 -10.61
C PHE A 58 16.65 3.75 -11.56
N ILE A 59 17.63 4.52 -11.06
CA ILE A 59 18.37 5.49 -11.88
C ILE A 59 19.20 4.79 -12.98
N LEU A 60 19.82 3.64 -12.67
CA LEU A 60 20.57 2.86 -13.66
C LEU A 60 19.65 2.37 -14.80
N SER A 61 18.48 1.83 -14.47
CA SER A 61 17.50 1.38 -15.46
C SER A 61 16.94 2.56 -16.26
N ALA A 62 16.65 3.69 -15.61
CA ALA A 62 16.23 4.91 -16.30
C ALA A 62 17.30 5.43 -17.29
N ASN A 63 18.59 5.33 -16.95
CA ASN A 63 19.67 5.70 -17.85
C ASN A 63 19.77 4.76 -19.08
N LYS A 64 19.43 3.47 -18.94
CA LYS A 64 19.30 2.56 -20.10
C LYS A 64 18.16 3.01 -21.02
N ILE A 65 17.00 3.41 -20.45
CA ILE A 65 15.87 3.96 -21.20
C ILE A 65 16.26 5.24 -21.95
N ASN A 66 17.01 6.14 -21.31
CA ASN A 66 17.48 7.39 -21.92
C ASN A 66 18.38 7.19 -23.15
N LYS A 67 19.07 6.04 -23.24
CA LYS A 67 19.86 5.70 -24.45
C LYS A 67 18.99 5.26 -25.62
N LYS A 68 17.74 4.83 -25.37
CA LYS A 68 16.84 4.29 -26.39
C LYS A 68 15.83 5.31 -26.89
N PHE A 69 15.29 6.15 -26.01
CA PHE A 69 14.25 7.12 -26.34
C PHE A 69 14.79 8.56 -26.31
N GLN A 70 14.17 9.44 -27.10
CA GLN A 70 14.56 10.84 -27.15
C GLN A 70 13.87 11.66 -26.05
N LYS A 71 14.50 12.75 -25.63
CA LYS A 71 13.96 13.74 -24.68
C LYS A 71 13.52 13.14 -23.32
N VAL A 72 14.17 12.05 -22.90
CA VAL A 72 13.91 11.46 -21.58
C VAL A 72 14.39 12.43 -20.50
N THR A 73 13.56 12.59 -19.47
CA THR A 73 13.91 13.36 -18.27
C THR A 73 14.11 12.42 -17.11
N ILE A 74 15.30 12.39 -16.53
CA ILE A 74 15.59 11.69 -15.28
C ILE A 74 15.89 12.75 -14.23
N SER A 75 15.12 12.80 -13.15
CA SER A 75 15.28 13.84 -12.15
C SER A 75 14.95 13.34 -10.75
N LYS A 76 15.29 14.16 -9.76
CA LYS A 76 15.01 13.91 -8.35
C LYS A 76 14.42 15.14 -7.70
N LEU A 77 13.47 14.93 -6.81
CA LEU A 77 12.90 15.96 -5.94
C LEU A 77 13.43 15.69 -4.54
N LYS A 78 14.19 16.63 -3.99
CA LYS A 78 14.65 16.55 -2.60
C LYS A 78 13.45 16.77 -1.68
N ILE A 79 13.27 15.88 -0.71
CA ILE A 79 12.19 15.97 0.27
C ILE A 79 12.75 16.50 1.59
N GLU A 80 12.11 17.54 2.10
CA GLU A 80 12.47 18.12 3.39
C GLU A 80 12.26 17.09 4.51
N SER A 81 13.28 16.91 5.34
CA SER A 81 13.28 16.03 6.49
C SER A 81 14.12 16.64 7.59
N LYS A 82 13.69 16.47 8.83
CA LYS A 82 14.44 16.91 10.03
C LYS A 82 15.55 15.92 10.40
N LYS A 83 15.37 14.66 10.02
CA LYS A 83 16.26 13.55 10.43
C LYS A 83 17.25 13.15 9.35
N ASP A 84 16.89 13.32 8.07
CA ASP A 84 17.68 12.80 6.97
C ASP A 84 17.71 13.77 5.78
N PRO A 85 18.89 14.36 5.46
CA PRO A 85 19.01 15.31 4.37
C PRO A 85 19.04 14.66 2.96
N ASP A 86 19.14 13.33 2.85
CA ASP A 86 19.28 12.62 1.57
C ASP A 86 18.03 11.81 1.20
N LEU A 87 16.86 12.40 1.38
CA LEU A 87 15.60 11.81 0.96
C LEU A 87 15.13 12.41 -0.36
N THR A 88 14.84 11.54 -1.35
CA THR A 88 14.41 11.99 -2.68
C THR A 88 13.30 11.14 -3.26
N ILE A 89 12.35 11.78 -3.92
CA ILE A 89 11.51 11.14 -4.93
C ILE A 89 12.28 11.20 -6.24
N ASN A 90 12.46 10.06 -6.91
CA ASN A 90 13.08 10.04 -8.23
C ASN A 90 12.03 9.79 -9.29
N TYR A 91 12.17 10.41 -10.46
CA TYR A 91 11.26 10.12 -11.56
C TYR A 91 11.99 10.03 -12.90
N CYS A 92 11.43 9.19 -13.77
CA CYS A 92 11.82 9.06 -15.16
C CYS A 92 10.61 9.35 -16.03
N TYR A 93 10.71 10.38 -16.87
CA TYR A 93 9.67 10.72 -17.84
C TYR A 93 10.18 10.50 -19.26
N VAL A 94 9.49 9.62 -19.99
CA VAL A 94 9.70 9.37 -21.42
C VAL A 94 8.51 9.99 -22.15
N PRO A 95 8.69 11.10 -22.90
CA PRO A 95 7.59 11.69 -23.64
C PRO A 95 7.16 10.82 -24.82
N ALA A 96 5.93 11.00 -25.29
CA ALA A 96 5.50 10.43 -26.56
C ALA A 96 6.43 10.90 -27.68
N GLN A 97 6.85 9.97 -28.53
CA GLN A 97 7.92 10.24 -29.54
C GLN A 97 7.43 10.99 -30.78
N LYS A 98 6.10 10.99 -31.05
CA LYS A 98 5.48 11.72 -32.18
C LYS A 98 4.36 12.63 -31.70
N LYS A 99 3.25 12.09 -31.22
CA LYS A 99 2.07 12.82 -30.78
C LYS A 99 1.70 12.44 -29.35
N SER A 100 1.51 13.42 -28.48
CA SER A 100 1.12 13.19 -27.09
C SER A 100 -0.40 12.97 -26.99
N LYS A 101 -0.84 11.71 -26.96
CA LYS A 101 -2.25 11.35 -26.76
C LYS A 101 -2.48 10.77 -25.37
N ARG A 102 -1.66 9.80 -24.96
CA ARG A 102 -1.83 8.99 -23.74
C ARG A 102 -0.62 9.10 -22.83
N LEU A 103 -0.83 9.12 -21.55
CA LEU A 103 0.23 9.07 -20.53
C LEU A 103 -0.03 7.90 -19.59
N LEU A 104 0.96 7.03 -19.41
CA LEU A 104 1.03 6.12 -18.29
C LEU A 104 1.77 6.80 -17.14
N ILE A 105 1.21 6.77 -15.95
CA ILE A 105 1.89 7.07 -14.69
C ILE A 105 2.00 5.77 -13.91
N LEU A 106 3.21 5.37 -13.51
CA LEU A 106 3.47 4.21 -12.68
C LEU A 106 4.21 4.66 -11.42
N SER A 107 3.51 4.78 -10.31
CA SER A 107 4.02 5.27 -9.03
C SER A 107 4.30 4.14 -8.05
N SER A 108 5.23 4.35 -7.13
CA SER A 108 5.59 3.39 -6.09
C SER A 108 5.98 4.07 -4.79
N GLY A 109 5.79 3.35 -3.67
CA GLY A 109 6.24 3.78 -2.36
C GLY A 109 5.44 4.94 -1.77
N VAL A 110 4.16 5.06 -2.07
CA VAL A 110 3.23 5.96 -1.36
C VAL A 110 3.17 5.56 0.11
N HIS A 111 3.06 4.27 0.40
CA HIS A 111 3.49 3.74 1.69
C HIS A 111 4.96 3.35 1.57
N GLY A 112 5.81 3.95 2.40
CA GLY A 112 7.25 3.89 2.19
C GLY A 112 7.82 2.48 2.05
N ILE A 113 7.57 1.61 3.01
CA ILE A 113 8.10 0.23 3.06
C ILE A 113 7.68 -0.62 1.84
N GLU A 114 6.54 -0.33 1.22
CA GLU A 114 6.05 -1.01 0.00
C GLU A 114 6.90 -0.66 -1.23
N GLY A 115 7.71 0.39 -1.12
CA GLY A 115 8.63 0.83 -2.16
C GLY A 115 9.62 -0.22 -2.63
N TYR A 116 9.96 -1.22 -1.81
CA TYR A 116 10.83 -2.33 -2.22
C TYR A 116 10.23 -3.12 -3.40
N VAL A 117 8.97 -3.51 -3.28
CA VAL A 117 8.26 -4.25 -4.33
C VAL A 117 7.97 -3.34 -5.53
N GLY A 118 7.49 -2.12 -5.25
CA GLY A 118 7.23 -1.14 -6.30
C GLY A 118 8.48 -0.81 -7.12
N SER A 119 9.66 -0.69 -6.47
CA SER A 119 10.95 -0.50 -7.15
C SER A 119 11.30 -1.69 -8.06
N ALA A 120 11.12 -2.92 -7.56
CA ALA A 120 11.38 -4.13 -8.34
C ALA A 120 10.49 -4.20 -9.60
N VAL A 121 9.18 -3.91 -9.45
CA VAL A 121 8.25 -3.86 -10.57
C VAL A 121 8.61 -2.75 -11.57
N GLN A 122 9.00 -1.56 -11.10
CA GLN A 122 9.44 -0.47 -11.99
C GLN A 122 10.73 -0.80 -12.75
N GLN A 123 11.68 -1.48 -12.12
CA GLN A 123 12.89 -1.94 -12.80
C GLN A 123 12.56 -2.98 -13.88
N MET A 124 11.78 -4.01 -13.54
CA MET A 124 11.28 -5.00 -14.52
C MET A 124 10.54 -4.31 -15.67
N PHE A 125 9.64 -3.37 -15.34
CA PHE A 125 8.89 -2.63 -16.36
C PHE A 125 9.80 -1.89 -17.32
N MET A 126 10.81 -1.18 -16.83
CA MET A 126 11.79 -0.48 -17.68
C MET A 126 12.61 -1.45 -18.54
N GLU A 127 13.13 -2.53 -17.94
CA GLU A 127 14.11 -3.40 -18.61
C GLU A 127 13.46 -4.42 -19.55
N ASP A 128 12.28 -4.95 -19.21
CA ASP A 128 11.65 -6.01 -19.98
C ASP A 128 10.53 -5.52 -20.89
N LEU A 129 9.77 -4.48 -20.48
CA LEU A 129 8.60 -4.03 -21.19
C LEU A 129 8.82 -2.71 -21.93
N LEU A 130 9.15 -1.64 -21.22
CA LEU A 130 9.24 -0.27 -21.76
C LEU A 130 10.22 -0.18 -22.91
N VAL A 131 11.36 -0.86 -22.81
CA VAL A 131 12.37 -0.89 -23.90
C VAL A 131 11.80 -1.36 -25.24
N ASN A 132 10.74 -2.17 -25.24
CA ASN A 132 10.13 -2.75 -26.44
C ASN A 132 8.78 -2.12 -26.80
N MET A 133 8.33 -1.10 -26.06
CA MET A 133 7.03 -0.47 -26.27
C MET A 133 7.07 0.54 -27.44
N ASN A 134 5.95 0.62 -28.16
CA ASN A 134 5.73 1.69 -29.13
C ASN A 134 5.25 2.95 -28.39
N LEU A 135 6.13 3.94 -28.28
CA LEU A 135 5.85 5.21 -27.63
C LEU A 135 5.51 6.35 -28.61
N SER A 136 5.09 6.05 -29.84
CA SER A 136 4.74 7.09 -30.83
C SER A 136 3.69 8.08 -30.32
N GLU A 137 2.66 7.59 -29.61
CA GLU A 137 1.54 8.41 -29.10
C GLU A 137 1.36 8.32 -27.58
N MET A 138 2.22 7.60 -26.87
CA MET A 138 2.14 7.38 -25.43
C MET A 138 3.42 7.84 -24.74
N GLY A 139 3.28 8.67 -23.70
CA GLY A 139 4.35 8.97 -22.75
C GLY A 139 4.27 8.05 -21.54
N VAL A 140 5.39 7.94 -20.81
CA VAL A 140 5.49 7.16 -19.58
C VAL A 140 6.17 8.00 -18.51
N LEU A 141 5.55 8.10 -17.33
CA LEU A 141 6.10 8.74 -16.15
C LEU A 141 6.21 7.70 -15.03
N LEU A 142 7.42 7.36 -14.65
CA LEU A 142 7.73 6.51 -13.51
C LEU A 142 8.07 7.38 -12.31
N ILE A 143 7.40 7.18 -11.16
CA ILE A 143 7.64 7.93 -9.91
C ILE A 143 8.06 6.92 -8.85
N HIS A 144 9.31 7.02 -8.40
CA HIS A 144 9.93 6.08 -7.49
C HIS A 144 10.08 6.69 -6.09
N GLY A 145 9.57 5.99 -5.08
CA GLY A 145 9.79 6.32 -3.68
C GLY A 145 9.04 7.56 -3.22
N MET A 146 7.71 7.61 -3.41
CA MET A 146 6.84 8.73 -3.03
C MET A 146 6.97 9.12 -1.54
N ASN A 147 7.20 8.15 -0.66
CA ASN A 147 7.52 8.35 0.74
C ASN A 147 8.95 7.86 1.01
N PRO A 148 9.99 8.67 0.70
CA PRO A 148 11.38 8.22 0.82
C PRO A 148 11.81 7.99 2.28
N TYR A 149 11.22 8.69 3.26
CA TYR A 149 11.48 8.43 4.67
C TYR A 149 10.98 7.04 5.08
N GLY A 150 9.70 6.76 4.86
CA GLY A 150 9.15 5.46 5.18
C GLY A 150 9.83 4.32 4.45
N PHE A 151 10.25 4.53 3.19
CA PHE A 151 11.01 3.55 2.43
C PHE A 151 12.37 3.25 3.07
N LYS A 152 13.13 4.28 3.43
CA LYS A 152 14.47 4.13 4.02
C LYS A 152 14.44 3.52 5.42
N TYR A 153 13.43 3.87 6.21
CA TYR A 153 13.31 3.44 7.60
C TYR A 153 12.31 2.31 7.82
N ASN A 154 11.90 1.61 6.75
CA ASN A 154 10.98 0.48 6.78
C ASN A 154 9.65 0.77 7.48
N ARG A 155 9.12 1.98 7.27
CA ARG A 155 7.82 2.40 7.79
C ARG A 155 6.79 2.61 6.67
N ARG A 156 5.53 2.38 7.00
CA ARG A 156 4.41 2.73 6.10
C ARG A 156 4.32 4.25 5.91
N VAL A 157 4.48 5.00 6.98
CA VAL A 157 4.19 6.43 7.12
C VAL A 157 5.42 7.31 6.93
N THR A 158 5.21 8.65 6.81
CA THR A 158 6.28 9.64 6.70
C THR A 158 6.98 9.86 8.03
N GLU A 159 8.00 10.74 8.04
CA GLU A 159 8.68 11.21 9.26
C GLU A 159 7.70 11.82 10.28
N ASN A 160 6.64 12.48 9.80
CA ASN A 160 5.60 13.11 10.61
C ASN A 160 4.48 12.13 11.02
N ASN A 161 4.70 10.82 10.88
CA ASN A 161 3.71 9.76 11.11
C ASN A 161 2.48 9.86 10.21
N VAL A 162 2.58 10.53 9.08
CA VAL A 162 1.48 10.73 8.13
C VAL A 162 1.42 9.58 7.11
N ASP A 163 0.25 8.98 6.98
CA ASP A 163 -0.09 8.08 5.89
C ASP A 163 -0.35 8.91 4.63
N LEU A 164 0.57 8.88 3.64
CA LEU A 164 0.44 9.68 2.43
C LEU A 164 -0.83 9.32 1.64
N ASN A 165 -1.29 8.08 1.74
CA ASN A 165 -2.52 7.64 1.08
C ASN A 165 -3.79 8.02 1.88
N ARG A 166 -3.66 8.93 2.85
CA ARG A 166 -4.72 9.65 3.58
C ARG A 166 -4.50 11.15 3.56
N ASN A 167 -3.35 11.61 3.04
CA ASN A 167 -2.92 13.00 3.08
C ASN A 167 -3.26 13.80 1.82
N CYS A 168 -3.56 13.14 0.71
CA CYS A 168 -3.65 13.75 -0.61
C CYS A 168 -4.97 14.52 -0.80
N SER A 169 -5.07 15.74 -0.29
CA SER A 169 -6.21 16.63 -0.52
C SER A 169 -5.81 18.10 -0.55
N ASN A 170 -6.44 18.86 -1.46
CA ASN A 170 -6.38 20.32 -1.45
C ASN A 170 -7.52 20.95 -0.62
N ASP A 171 -8.46 20.13 -0.14
CA ASP A 171 -9.54 20.61 0.73
C ASP A 171 -9.08 20.56 2.19
N ILE A 172 -8.89 21.74 2.76
CA ILE A 172 -8.49 21.90 4.17
C ILE A 172 -9.51 21.33 5.16
N LYS A 173 -10.78 21.14 4.74
CA LYS A 173 -11.80 20.54 5.59
C LYS A 173 -11.50 19.08 5.90
N LEU A 174 -10.82 18.38 4.99
CA LEU A 174 -10.40 17.00 5.23
C LEU A 174 -9.54 16.89 6.49
N TYR A 175 -8.54 17.77 6.64
CA TYR A 175 -7.62 17.76 7.79
C TYR A 175 -8.27 18.16 9.13
N LYS A 176 -9.51 18.61 9.09
CA LYS A 176 -10.32 18.95 10.27
C LYS A 176 -11.45 17.96 10.52
N SER A 177 -11.54 16.91 9.68
CA SER A 177 -12.60 15.92 9.81
C SER A 177 -12.39 15.01 11.02
N ILE A 178 -13.50 14.52 11.56
CA ILE A 178 -13.53 13.66 12.74
C ILE A 178 -13.95 12.25 12.32
N ASN A 179 -13.14 11.26 12.74
CA ASN A 179 -13.49 9.85 12.62
C ASN A 179 -13.91 9.32 13.99
N ALA A 180 -15.19 9.40 14.30
CA ALA A 180 -15.74 8.94 15.57
C ALA A 180 -15.47 7.47 15.84
N GLY A 181 -15.63 6.59 14.83
CA GLY A 181 -15.35 5.16 14.97
C GLY A 181 -13.90 4.85 15.32
N TYR A 182 -12.94 5.65 14.81
CA TYR A 182 -11.54 5.53 15.21
C TYR A 182 -11.34 5.97 16.66
N SER A 183 -12.00 7.04 17.08
CA SER A 183 -11.90 7.54 18.46
C SER A 183 -12.35 6.49 19.49
N ASP A 184 -13.40 5.73 19.20
CA ASP A 184 -13.89 4.64 20.05
C ASP A 184 -12.89 3.49 20.17
N LEU A 185 -12.02 3.33 19.19
CA LEU A 185 -10.99 2.28 19.14
C LEU A 185 -9.61 2.80 19.55
N TYR A 186 -9.45 4.11 19.82
CA TYR A 186 -8.17 4.76 20.00
C TYR A 186 -7.24 4.03 20.99
N THR A 187 -7.74 3.66 22.16
CA THR A 187 -6.93 3.01 23.21
C THR A 187 -6.38 1.64 22.79
N MET A 188 -7.14 0.91 21.95
CA MET A 188 -6.70 -0.37 21.39
C MET A 188 -5.66 -0.15 20.28
N LEU A 189 -5.88 0.83 19.40
CA LEU A 189 -5.05 1.08 18.24
C LEU A 189 -3.74 1.80 18.56
N ASN A 190 -3.70 2.58 19.65
CA ASN A 190 -2.57 3.42 20.01
C ASN A 190 -2.20 3.26 21.50
N PRO A 191 -1.77 2.07 21.91
CA PRO A 191 -1.36 1.83 23.29
C PRO A 191 -0.13 2.66 23.63
N LYS A 192 -0.08 3.19 24.88
CA LYS A 192 1.02 3.99 25.39
C LYS A 192 2.03 3.15 26.18
N GLY A 193 3.25 3.68 26.32
CA GLY A 193 4.37 3.06 27.01
C GLY A 193 5.17 2.10 26.14
N GLU A 194 6.29 1.62 26.66
CA GLU A 194 7.19 0.71 25.92
C GLU A 194 6.47 -0.54 25.45
N VAL A 195 6.72 -0.93 24.19
CA VAL A 195 6.12 -2.14 23.64
C VAL A 195 6.88 -3.39 24.08
N SER A 196 6.13 -4.40 24.54
CA SER A 196 6.65 -5.74 24.76
C SER A 196 5.67 -6.78 24.21
N LEU A 197 6.15 -7.68 23.37
CA LEU A 197 5.34 -8.79 22.85
C LEU A 197 4.92 -9.79 23.92
N LYS A 198 5.58 -9.75 25.10
CA LYS A 198 5.22 -10.57 26.28
C LYS A 198 4.22 -9.90 27.19
N SER A 199 3.79 -8.66 26.92
CA SER A 199 2.74 -8.03 27.71
C SER A 199 1.40 -8.77 27.51
N VAL A 200 0.56 -8.79 28.55
CA VAL A 200 -0.76 -9.44 28.50
C VAL A 200 -1.60 -8.88 27.33
N LYS A 201 -1.53 -7.57 27.09
CA LYS A 201 -2.24 -6.91 25.97
C LYS A 201 -1.84 -7.49 24.62
N ASN A 202 -0.54 -7.66 24.38
CA ASN A 202 -0.04 -8.18 23.10
C ASN A 202 -0.19 -9.70 22.98
N MET A 203 -0.08 -10.45 24.07
CA MET A 203 -0.31 -11.90 24.10
C MET A 203 -1.75 -12.28 23.80
N PHE A 204 -2.71 -11.44 24.17
CA PHE A 204 -4.15 -11.66 23.98
C PHE A 204 -4.80 -10.62 23.05
N PHE A 205 -4.00 -9.96 22.20
CA PHE A 205 -4.52 -8.96 21.28
C PHE A 205 -5.64 -9.50 20.39
N GLN A 206 -5.49 -10.72 19.87
CA GLN A 206 -6.49 -11.39 19.03
C GLN A 206 -7.82 -11.61 19.75
N VAL A 207 -7.82 -11.83 21.08
CA VAL A 207 -9.05 -11.99 21.85
C VAL A 207 -9.81 -10.66 21.90
N ASN A 208 -9.10 -9.57 22.17
CA ASN A 208 -9.69 -8.22 22.15
C ASN A 208 -10.19 -7.86 20.74
N ALA A 209 -9.41 -8.15 19.70
CA ALA A 209 -9.82 -7.91 18.32
C ALA A 209 -11.10 -8.67 17.94
N ILE A 210 -11.20 -9.95 18.28
CA ILE A 210 -12.41 -10.76 18.03
C ILE A 210 -13.60 -10.22 18.82
N GLN A 211 -13.40 -9.82 20.08
CA GLN A 211 -14.47 -9.19 20.86
C GLN A 211 -14.99 -7.93 20.15
N LYS A 212 -14.10 -7.11 19.57
CA LYS A 212 -14.51 -5.93 18.79
C LYS A 212 -15.23 -6.31 17.51
N ILE A 213 -14.81 -7.37 16.81
CA ILE A 213 -15.50 -7.88 15.63
C ILE A 213 -16.94 -8.33 15.97
N ILE A 214 -17.12 -9.02 17.09
CA ILE A 214 -18.45 -9.44 17.56
C ILE A 214 -19.31 -8.21 17.91
N GLN A 215 -18.71 -7.19 18.52
CA GLN A 215 -19.43 -5.98 18.96
C GLN A 215 -19.86 -5.07 17.78
N TYR A 216 -19.01 -4.91 16.76
CA TYR A 216 -19.18 -3.88 15.71
C TYR A 216 -19.31 -4.41 14.28
N SER A 217 -19.10 -5.67 14.02
CA SER A 217 -18.85 -6.32 12.73
C SER A 217 -17.47 -6.01 12.13
N MET A 218 -17.01 -6.88 11.23
CA MET A 218 -15.72 -6.71 10.54
C MET A 218 -15.74 -5.49 9.60
N GLY A 219 -16.79 -5.31 8.82
CA GLY A 219 -16.92 -4.19 7.88
C GLY A 219 -16.92 -2.83 8.59
N THR A 220 -17.68 -2.69 9.70
CA THR A 220 -17.68 -1.47 10.51
C THR A 220 -16.30 -1.15 11.08
N LEU A 221 -15.58 -2.16 11.58
CA LEU A 221 -14.22 -1.97 12.10
C LEU A 221 -13.22 -1.60 10.99
N ARG A 222 -13.29 -2.26 9.84
CA ARG A 222 -12.46 -1.91 8.68
C ARG A 222 -12.69 -0.47 8.28
N GLN A 223 -13.94 -0.06 8.13
CA GLN A 223 -14.26 1.35 7.78
C GLN A 223 -13.71 2.31 8.84
N ALA A 224 -13.97 2.09 10.12
CA ALA A 224 -13.51 2.95 11.21
C ALA A 224 -11.97 3.07 11.27
N ILE A 225 -11.25 2.00 11.02
CA ILE A 225 -9.78 1.96 11.13
C ILE A 225 -9.12 2.47 9.84
N LEU A 226 -9.56 1.95 8.67
CA LEU A 226 -8.82 2.09 7.43
C LEU A 226 -9.17 3.36 6.63
N GLN A 227 -10.32 4.01 6.87
CA GLN A 227 -10.65 5.24 6.13
C GLN A 227 -9.67 6.39 6.35
N GLY A 228 -8.94 6.38 7.47
CA GLY A 228 -8.03 7.46 7.89
C GLY A 228 -8.61 8.29 9.03
N GLN A 229 -7.74 9.06 9.71
CA GLN A 229 -8.11 9.97 10.80
C GLN A 229 -7.17 11.19 10.82
N TYR A 230 -7.65 12.31 11.38
CA TYR A 230 -6.93 13.58 11.38
C TYR A 230 -6.86 14.21 12.78
N GLN A 231 -7.19 13.44 13.82
CA GLN A 231 -7.29 13.91 15.21
C GLN A 231 -6.10 13.51 16.06
N TYR A 232 -5.42 12.42 15.72
CA TYR A 232 -4.40 11.78 16.55
C TYR A 232 -3.07 11.65 15.80
N PRO A 233 -2.14 12.63 15.92
CA PRO A 233 -0.89 12.64 15.15
C PRO A 233 0.01 11.43 15.36
N GLU A 234 0.00 10.83 16.55
CA GLU A 234 0.76 9.61 16.86
C GLU A 234 -0.02 8.32 16.50
N GLY A 235 -1.26 8.45 16.03
CA GLY A 235 -2.13 7.31 15.75
C GLY A 235 -1.89 6.70 14.38
N LEU A 236 -2.34 5.44 14.23
CA LEU A 236 -2.37 4.77 12.93
C LEU A 236 -3.24 5.55 11.93
N TYR A 237 -2.89 5.45 10.65
CA TYR A 237 -3.63 6.07 9.54
C TYR A 237 -3.85 7.57 9.67
N PHE A 238 -2.95 8.28 10.35
CA PHE A 238 -3.01 9.73 10.46
C PHE A 238 -2.81 10.39 9.09
N GLY A 239 -3.78 11.18 8.66
CA GLY A 239 -3.77 11.85 7.36
C GLY A 239 -3.07 13.22 7.35
N GLY A 240 -2.49 13.65 8.48
CA GLY A 240 -1.80 14.93 8.58
C GLY A 240 -2.72 16.11 8.90
N ASN A 241 -2.12 17.30 8.99
CA ASN A 241 -2.81 18.57 9.19
C ASN A 241 -2.76 19.46 7.93
N GLU A 242 -1.90 19.11 6.99
CA GLU A 242 -1.66 19.74 5.69
C GLU A 242 -1.01 18.75 4.72
N LEU A 243 -0.85 19.14 3.47
CA LEU A 243 -0.13 18.32 2.49
C LEU A 243 1.33 18.10 2.91
N GLU A 244 1.76 16.85 2.94
CA GLU A 244 3.15 16.47 3.20
C GLU A 244 4.12 17.01 2.12
N PRO A 245 5.40 17.23 2.47
CA PRO A 245 6.41 17.72 1.53
C PRO A 245 6.50 16.90 0.25
N SER A 246 6.37 15.58 0.33
CA SER A 246 6.38 14.68 -0.82
C SER A 246 5.27 15.00 -1.84
N ILE A 247 4.05 15.22 -1.36
CA ILE A 247 2.90 15.54 -2.24
C ILE A 247 3.04 16.94 -2.81
N ARG A 248 3.49 17.91 -2.00
CA ARG A 248 3.77 19.27 -2.48
C ARG A 248 4.82 19.27 -3.59
N ALA A 249 5.89 18.47 -3.44
CA ALA A 249 6.99 18.41 -4.41
C ALA A 249 6.59 17.77 -5.75
N ILE A 250 5.81 16.66 -5.74
CA ILE A 250 5.46 15.94 -6.96
C ILE A 250 4.29 16.58 -7.73
N THR A 251 3.40 17.30 -7.07
CA THR A 251 2.19 17.89 -7.68
C THR A 251 2.48 18.79 -8.90
N PRO A 252 3.46 19.71 -8.89
CA PRO A 252 3.80 20.51 -10.07
C PRO A 252 4.27 19.66 -11.24
N VAL A 253 5.06 18.61 -11.00
CA VAL A 253 5.58 17.68 -12.02
C VAL A 253 4.42 16.94 -12.70
N LEU A 254 3.49 16.38 -11.90
CA LEU A 254 2.30 15.71 -12.39
C LEU A 254 1.47 16.64 -13.30
N LYS A 255 1.15 17.84 -12.81
CA LYS A 255 0.38 18.84 -13.60
C LYS A 255 1.07 19.23 -14.90
N GLN A 256 2.38 19.50 -14.84
CA GLN A 256 3.15 19.95 -15.99
C GLN A 256 3.25 18.88 -17.07
N ILE A 257 3.43 17.62 -16.69
CA ILE A 257 3.54 16.51 -17.65
C ILE A 257 2.16 16.15 -18.20
N ALA A 258 1.19 15.92 -17.32
CA ALA A 258 -0.14 15.43 -17.70
C ALA A 258 -0.91 16.39 -18.62
N LYS A 259 -0.72 17.72 -18.48
CA LYS A 259 -1.42 18.71 -19.34
C LYS A 259 -1.20 18.52 -20.84
N ASN A 260 -0.14 17.82 -21.23
CA ASN A 260 0.18 17.57 -22.64
C ASN A 260 -0.55 16.36 -23.24
N TYR A 261 -1.33 15.62 -22.44
CA TYR A 261 -1.98 14.38 -22.83
C TYR A 261 -3.49 14.47 -22.64
N ALA A 262 -4.25 13.82 -23.52
CA ALA A 262 -5.71 13.76 -23.41
C ALA A 262 -6.17 12.70 -22.40
N VAL A 263 -5.47 11.57 -22.36
CA VAL A 263 -5.77 10.41 -21.51
C VAL A 263 -4.61 10.15 -20.58
N VAL A 264 -4.89 9.95 -19.29
CA VAL A 264 -3.90 9.61 -18.28
C VAL A 264 -4.34 8.35 -17.58
N PHE A 265 -3.54 7.31 -17.67
CA PHE A 265 -3.68 6.06 -16.95
C PHE A 265 -2.67 6.03 -15.81
N ASN A 266 -3.15 5.95 -14.58
CA ASN A 266 -2.31 5.85 -13.41
C ASN A 266 -2.40 4.45 -12.80
N ILE A 267 -1.26 3.84 -12.56
CA ILE A 267 -1.13 2.61 -11.76
C ILE A 267 -0.26 2.96 -10.56
N ASP A 268 -0.81 2.76 -9.35
CA ASP A 268 -0.06 2.91 -8.09
C ASP A 268 0.24 1.55 -7.50
N LEU A 269 1.51 1.31 -7.15
CA LEU A 269 2.00 0.00 -6.71
C LEU A 269 1.99 -0.09 -5.19
N HIS A 270 1.22 -1.03 -4.65
CA HIS A 270 1.04 -1.29 -3.23
C HIS A 270 1.25 -2.76 -2.87
N THR A 271 1.49 -3.01 -1.59
CA THR A 271 1.58 -4.35 -1.01
C THR A 271 0.93 -4.39 0.37
N GLY A 272 0.47 -5.56 0.80
CA GLY A 272 0.02 -5.76 2.17
C GLY A 272 -1.39 -6.31 2.27
N TYR A 273 -2.31 -5.87 1.43
CA TYR A 273 -3.69 -6.30 1.47
C TYR A 273 -3.96 -7.45 0.48
N GLY A 274 -4.84 -8.37 0.89
CA GLY A 274 -5.34 -9.43 0.02
C GLY A 274 -4.67 -10.79 0.21
N ALA A 275 -5.05 -11.74 -0.65
CA ALA A 275 -4.56 -13.11 -0.64
C ALA A 275 -3.08 -13.16 -1.03
N ARG A 276 -2.29 -13.89 -0.25
CA ARG A 276 -0.84 -14.02 -0.48
C ARG A 276 -0.54 -14.57 -1.87
N GLY A 277 0.38 -13.89 -2.57
CA GLY A 277 0.80 -14.28 -3.92
C GLY A 277 -0.24 -13.99 -5.01
N THR A 278 -1.22 -13.15 -4.72
CA THR A 278 -2.18 -12.63 -5.72
C THR A 278 -1.93 -11.16 -5.96
N LEU A 279 -1.91 -10.74 -7.22
CA LEU A 279 -1.95 -9.34 -7.61
C LEU A 279 -3.42 -8.93 -7.78
N HIS A 280 -3.92 -8.14 -6.85
CA HIS A 280 -5.27 -7.58 -6.87
C HIS A 280 -5.29 -6.25 -7.64
N LEU A 281 -6.36 -6.02 -8.37
CA LEU A 281 -6.61 -4.81 -9.15
C LEU A 281 -7.74 -4.01 -8.51
N PHE A 282 -7.40 -2.93 -7.81
CA PHE A 282 -8.36 -2.07 -7.12
C PHE A 282 -8.45 -0.70 -7.82
N PRO A 283 -9.48 -0.43 -8.63
CA PRO A 283 -9.77 0.94 -9.02
C PRO A 283 -10.40 1.67 -7.82
N ASN A 284 -10.26 3.00 -7.79
CA ASN A 284 -11.07 3.81 -6.87
C ASN A 284 -12.56 3.59 -7.13
N PRO A 285 -13.45 3.87 -6.16
CA PRO A 285 -14.88 3.81 -6.41
C PRO A 285 -15.28 4.62 -7.64
N ILE A 286 -15.82 3.95 -8.65
CA ILE A 286 -16.12 4.53 -9.96
C ILE A 286 -17.63 4.36 -10.23
N ASN A 287 -18.32 5.49 -10.46
CA ASN A 287 -19.71 5.50 -10.87
C ASN A 287 -19.90 5.63 -12.39
N ASP A 288 -18.86 6.10 -13.10
CA ASP A 288 -18.89 6.28 -14.56
C ASP A 288 -18.82 4.91 -15.25
N LYS A 289 -19.92 4.53 -15.91
CA LYS A 289 -20.04 3.26 -16.65
C LYS A 289 -19.02 3.12 -17.77
N LYS A 290 -18.68 4.24 -18.44
CA LYS A 290 -17.72 4.23 -19.53
C LYS A 290 -16.31 3.96 -19.01
N LEU A 291 -15.94 4.58 -17.89
CA LEU A 291 -14.66 4.32 -17.24
C LEU A 291 -14.56 2.87 -16.72
N LYS A 292 -15.67 2.30 -16.19
CA LYS A 292 -15.72 0.87 -15.85
C LYS A 292 -15.44 -0.02 -17.07
N ASN A 293 -16.13 0.21 -18.18
CA ASN A 293 -15.93 -0.56 -19.42
C ASN A 293 -14.51 -0.41 -19.97
N ASP A 294 -13.90 0.78 -19.89
CA ASP A 294 -12.51 0.99 -20.32
C ASP A 294 -11.55 0.19 -19.44
N LEU A 295 -11.75 0.16 -18.12
CA LEU A 295 -10.95 -0.66 -17.21
C LEU A 295 -11.12 -2.15 -17.47
N GLU A 296 -12.35 -2.64 -17.70
CA GLU A 296 -12.62 -4.03 -18.07
C GLU A 296 -11.93 -4.41 -19.40
N THR A 297 -11.86 -3.46 -20.33
CA THR A 297 -11.14 -3.65 -21.60
C THR A 297 -9.63 -3.70 -21.37
N ILE A 298 -9.08 -2.73 -20.61
CA ILE A 298 -7.65 -2.65 -20.31
C ILE A 298 -7.16 -3.92 -19.58
N PHE A 299 -7.94 -4.41 -18.63
CA PHE A 299 -7.61 -5.57 -17.81
C PHE A 299 -8.35 -6.84 -18.21
N SER A 300 -8.76 -6.94 -19.47
CA SER A 300 -9.53 -8.10 -19.95
C SER A 300 -8.88 -9.44 -19.58
N GLY A 301 -9.69 -10.35 -19.02
CA GLY A 301 -9.24 -11.65 -18.53
C GLY A 301 -8.63 -11.63 -17.12
N ASN A 302 -8.61 -10.47 -16.44
CA ASN A 302 -8.23 -10.35 -15.04
C ASN A 302 -9.44 -9.90 -14.20
N HIS A 303 -9.49 -10.35 -12.96
CA HIS A 303 -10.51 -9.90 -12.02
C HIS A 303 -10.18 -8.49 -11.54
N ILE A 304 -11.16 -7.58 -11.64
CA ILE A 304 -11.09 -6.24 -11.06
C ILE A 304 -11.95 -6.26 -9.80
N ASP A 305 -11.38 -5.86 -8.69
CA ASP A 305 -12.05 -5.76 -7.42
C ASP A 305 -12.71 -4.37 -7.30
N TRP A 306 -14.00 -4.31 -7.61
CA TRP A 306 -14.75 -3.05 -7.67
C TRP A 306 -15.14 -2.47 -6.31
N GLY A 307 -14.86 -3.21 -5.24
CA GLY A 307 -15.24 -2.78 -3.91
C GLY A 307 -16.74 -2.87 -3.61
N ASP A 308 -17.47 -3.71 -4.33
CA ASP A 308 -18.93 -3.87 -4.18
C ASP A 308 -19.29 -4.83 -3.02
N GLY A 309 -18.29 -5.42 -2.34
CA GLY A 309 -18.48 -6.36 -1.23
C GLY A 309 -18.55 -5.70 0.14
N ASP A 310 -19.11 -6.42 1.13
CA ASP A 310 -19.17 -6.00 2.55
C ASP A 310 -17.80 -5.77 3.19
N ASP A 311 -16.72 -6.21 2.52
CA ASP A 311 -15.34 -6.07 2.96
C ASP A 311 -14.67 -4.78 2.49
N PHE A 312 -15.33 -4.00 1.65
CA PHE A 312 -14.78 -2.77 1.11
C PHE A 312 -14.93 -1.60 2.08
N TYR A 313 -13.97 -0.69 2.05
CA TYR A 313 -13.99 0.54 2.83
C TYR A 313 -13.62 1.74 1.96
N THR A 314 -14.22 2.88 2.26
CA THR A 314 -13.92 4.14 1.57
C THR A 314 -12.71 4.80 2.22
N VAL A 315 -11.72 5.14 1.40
CA VAL A 315 -10.51 5.87 1.82
C VAL A 315 -10.70 7.36 1.57
N THR A 316 -10.22 8.19 2.48
CA THR A 316 -10.17 9.64 2.30
C THR A 316 -8.75 10.10 2.04
N GLY A 317 -8.56 11.02 1.10
CA GLY A 317 -7.25 11.62 0.82
C GLY A 317 -6.25 10.65 0.18
N ASP A 318 -6.71 9.71 -0.64
CA ASP A 318 -5.85 8.80 -1.39
C ASP A 318 -5.13 9.47 -2.57
N PHE A 319 -3.97 8.92 -2.92
CA PHE A 319 -3.10 9.49 -3.94
C PHE A 319 -3.67 9.35 -5.36
N THR A 320 -4.27 8.22 -5.69
CA THR A 320 -4.81 8.00 -7.03
C THR A 320 -5.98 8.94 -7.34
N SER A 321 -6.93 9.11 -6.42
CA SER A 321 -8.00 10.11 -6.58
C SER A 321 -7.46 11.55 -6.62
N TYR A 322 -6.40 11.83 -5.86
CA TYR A 322 -5.77 13.15 -5.87
C TYR A 322 -5.23 13.49 -7.25
N ILE A 323 -4.54 12.57 -7.93
CA ILE A 323 -4.05 12.80 -9.29
C ILE A 323 -5.23 13.20 -10.19
N GLY A 324 -6.33 12.47 -10.19
CA GLY A 324 -7.51 12.82 -11.00
C GLY A 324 -8.04 14.24 -10.71
N ARG A 325 -8.05 14.64 -9.43
CA ARG A 325 -8.52 15.99 -9.02
C ARG A 325 -7.58 17.11 -9.49
N ILE A 326 -6.26 16.88 -9.53
CA ILE A 326 -5.30 17.93 -9.95
C ILE A 326 -5.12 18.04 -11.46
N ILE A 327 -5.66 17.09 -12.25
CA ILE A 327 -5.65 17.08 -13.73
C ILE A 327 -7.07 16.96 -14.30
N PRO A 328 -8.00 17.86 -13.97
CA PRO A 328 -9.44 17.68 -14.23
C PRO A 328 -9.84 17.77 -15.72
N LYS A 329 -8.91 18.16 -16.59
CA LYS A 329 -9.14 18.27 -18.04
C LYS A 329 -8.81 16.99 -18.81
N GLN A 330 -8.10 16.06 -18.17
CA GLN A 330 -7.69 14.80 -18.75
C GLN A 330 -8.75 13.72 -18.48
N TYR A 331 -8.91 12.79 -19.43
CA TYR A 331 -9.61 11.57 -19.15
C TYR A 331 -8.72 10.68 -18.27
N TYR A 332 -9.09 10.56 -17.00
CA TYR A 332 -8.25 9.92 -15.99
C TYR A 332 -8.75 8.51 -15.65
N ILE A 333 -7.84 7.55 -15.71
CA ILE A 333 -8.09 6.13 -15.45
C ILE A 333 -7.24 5.72 -14.24
N PRO A 334 -7.81 5.57 -13.02
CA PRO A 334 -7.08 5.14 -11.83
C PRO A 334 -7.02 3.61 -11.73
N MET A 335 -5.93 3.08 -11.22
CA MET A 335 -5.78 1.68 -10.81
C MET A 335 -4.74 1.55 -9.70
N VAL A 336 -5.01 0.73 -8.72
CA VAL A 336 -4.06 0.27 -7.72
C VAL A 336 -3.71 -1.19 -8.01
N PHE A 337 -2.43 -1.48 -8.07
CA PHE A 337 -1.89 -2.85 -8.05
C PHE A 337 -1.52 -3.18 -6.62
N GLU A 338 -2.23 -4.13 -6.02
CA GLU A 338 -2.02 -4.53 -4.62
C GLU A 338 -1.52 -5.97 -4.55
N PHE A 339 -0.27 -6.15 -4.13
CA PHE A 339 0.33 -7.49 -3.98
C PHE A 339 0.02 -8.05 -2.59
N GLY A 340 -0.81 -9.09 -2.53
CA GLY A 340 -1.22 -9.74 -1.29
C GLY A 340 -0.06 -10.45 -0.59
N THR A 341 0.03 -10.30 0.74
CA THR A 341 1.17 -10.78 1.54
C THR A 341 0.81 -11.69 2.71
N LEU A 342 -0.12 -11.27 3.59
CA LEU A 342 -0.46 -11.96 4.84
C LEU A 342 -1.88 -12.53 4.86
N ASP A 343 -2.49 -12.78 3.71
CA ASP A 343 -3.90 -13.23 3.63
C ASP A 343 -4.83 -12.34 4.45
N SER A 344 -4.65 -11.01 4.37
CA SER A 344 -5.37 -10.02 5.18
C SER A 344 -6.87 -9.91 4.83
N GLN A 345 -7.35 -10.58 3.78
CA GLN A 345 -8.77 -10.81 3.51
C GLN A 345 -9.39 -11.80 4.51
N THR A 346 -8.58 -12.63 5.19
CA THR A 346 -9.03 -13.54 6.25
C THR A 346 -9.04 -12.84 7.62
N THR A 347 -9.85 -13.33 8.55
CA THR A 347 -9.93 -12.77 9.91
C THR A 347 -8.58 -12.80 10.62
N MET A 348 -7.85 -13.93 10.59
CA MET A 348 -6.56 -14.03 11.27
C MET A 348 -5.47 -13.21 10.60
N GLY A 349 -5.45 -13.15 9.27
CA GLY A 349 -4.55 -12.28 8.51
C GLY A 349 -4.79 -10.81 8.80
N SER A 350 -6.06 -10.36 8.83
CA SER A 350 -6.43 -8.98 9.22
C SER A 350 -5.96 -8.63 10.64
N ILE A 351 -6.23 -9.51 11.61
CA ILE A 351 -5.82 -9.30 13.01
C ILE A 351 -4.30 -9.25 13.13
N ARG A 352 -3.58 -10.12 12.42
CA ARG A 352 -2.11 -10.15 12.41
C ARG A 352 -1.54 -8.87 11.80
N SER A 353 -2.07 -8.43 10.67
CA SER A 353 -1.64 -7.20 10.01
C SER A 353 -1.86 -5.99 10.90
N LEU A 354 -3.04 -5.86 11.49
CA LEU A 354 -3.35 -4.76 12.41
C LEU A 354 -2.43 -4.77 13.64
N HIS A 355 -2.20 -5.95 14.25
CA HIS A 355 -1.31 -6.07 15.43
C HIS A 355 0.12 -5.65 15.08
N ASN A 356 0.67 -6.08 13.95
CA ASN A 356 2.00 -5.67 13.50
C ASN A 356 2.11 -4.15 13.39
N MET A 357 1.12 -3.48 12.81
CA MET A 357 1.10 -2.01 12.70
C MET A 357 1.01 -1.33 14.07
N ILE A 358 0.18 -1.84 14.98
CA ILE A 358 0.03 -1.28 16.33
C ILE A 358 1.35 -1.33 17.09
N VAL A 359 2.00 -2.51 17.14
CA VAL A 359 3.23 -2.67 17.92
C VAL A 359 4.42 -1.94 17.30
N GLU A 360 4.48 -1.80 15.98
CA GLU A 360 5.48 -0.98 15.29
C GLU A 360 5.29 0.49 15.65
N ASN A 361 4.07 1.01 15.51
CA ASN A 361 3.78 2.41 15.80
C ASN A 361 3.99 2.75 17.28
N GLN A 362 3.60 1.85 18.19
CA GLN A 362 3.88 1.98 19.63
C GLN A 362 5.40 2.02 19.88
N GLY A 363 6.18 1.11 19.29
CA GLY A 363 7.64 1.07 19.45
C GLY A 363 8.31 2.34 18.94
N PHE A 364 7.86 2.87 17.81
CA PHE A 364 8.37 4.11 17.24
C PHE A 364 8.14 5.33 18.16
N HIS A 365 6.96 5.45 18.77
CA HIS A 365 6.62 6.60 19.63
C HIS A 365 7.02 6.44 21.10
N HIS A 366 7.12 5.20 21.60
CA HIS A 366 7.27 4.91 23.03
C HIS A 366 8.40 3.94 23.36
N ASN A 367 9.25 3.59 22.39
CA ASN A 367 10.36 2.65 22.49
C ASN A 367 9.95 1.17 22.65
N TYR A 368 10.93 0.31 22.50
CA TYR A 368 10.83 -1.13 22.68
C TYR A 368 11.40 -1.53 24.03
N LYS A 369 10.73 -2.42 24.75
CA LYS A 369 11.20 -2.87 26.05
C LYS A 369 12.50 -3.68 25.97
N THR A 370 12.71 -4.40 24.88
CA THR A 370 13.93 -5.16 24.60
C THR A 370 14.30 -5.12 23.12
N GLU A 371 15.59 -5.22 22.78
CA GLU A 371 16.08 -5.37 21.39
C GLU A 371 15.44 -6.57 20.67
N LYS A 372 15.11 -7.63 21.42
CA LYS A 372 14.42 -8.80 20.87
C LYS A 372 12.98 -8.47 20.45
N ASP A 373 12.27 -7.64 21.21
CA ASP A 373 10.95 -7.16 20.83
C ASP A 373 11.05 -6.30 19.56
N GLU A 374 12.00 -5.36 19.50
CA GLU A 374 12.26 -4.53 18.32
C GLU A 374 12.55 -5.35 17.07
N THR A 375 13.53 -6.25 17.14
CA THR A 375 13.91 -7.13 16.02
C THR A 375 12.72 -7.94 15.51
N LYS A 376 11.93 -8.53 16.43
CA LYS A 376 10.79 -9.35 16.04
C LYS A 376 9.66 -8.55 15.45
N ILE A 377 9.38 -7.36 15.97
CA ILE A 377 8.35 -6.46 15.46
C ILE A 377 8.74 -5.96 14.07
N ASN A 378 9.96 -5.43 13.90
CA ASN A 378 10.45 -4.93 12.61
C ASN A 378 10.47 -6.03 11.54
N LYS A 379 10.87 -7.26 11.91
CA LYS A 379 10.77 -8.41 10.99
C LYS A 379 9.32 -8.70 10.60
N GLY A 380 8.38 -8.66 11.55
CA GLY A 380 6.96 -8.91 11.29
C GLY A 380 6.36 -7.86 10.35
N VAL A 381 6.74 -6.60 10.53
CA VAL A 381 6.31 -5.51 9.63
C VAL A 381 6.93 -5.65 8.25
N LEU A 382 8.22 -5.99 8.18
CA LEU A 382 8.89 -6.20 6.89
C LEU A 382 8.23 -7.34 6.11
N GLU A 383 7.98 -8.50 6.75
CA GLU A 383 7.29 -9.64 6.13
C GLU A 383 5.85 -9.30 5.68
N MET A 384 5.20 -8.35 6.34
CA MET A 384 3.86 -7.90 5.98
C MET A 384 3.83 -7.10 4.67
N TYR A 385 4.89 -6.35 4.34
CA TYR A 385 4.95 -5.51 3.15
C TYR A 385 5.96 -5.97 2.11
N TYR A 386 7.01 -6.64 2.55
CA TYR A 386 8.12 -7.13 1.72
C TYR A 386 8.51 -8.55 2.13
N PRO A 387 7.70 -9.56 1.76
CA PRO A 387 7.96 -10.95 2.11
C PRO A 387 9.36 -11.42 1.71
N SER A 388 10.03 -12.16 2.59
CA SER A 388 11.35 -12.75 2.34
C SER A 388 11.30 -13.92 1.36
N SER A 389 10.13 -14.54 1.16
CA SER A 389 9.92 -15.69 0.27
C SER A 389 10.30 -15.39 -1.18
N GLU A 390 11.27 -16.13 -1.71
CA GLU A 390 11.68 -16.04 -3.12
C GLU A 390 10.55 -16.42 -4.08
N ASN A 391 9.78 -17.46 -3.76
CA ASN A 391 8.62 -17.86 -4.56
C ASN A 391 7.60 -16.72 -4.67
N TRP A 392 7.31 -16.03 -3.55
CA TRP A 392 6.42 -14.87 -3.55
C TRP A 392 6.98 -13.72 -4.40
N LYS A 393 8.26 -13.40 -4.23
CA LYS A 393 8.94 -12.34 -5.00
C LYS A 393 8.91 -12.62 -6.50
N SER A 394 9.28 -13.84 -6.89
CA SER A 394 9.29 -14.25 -8.28
C SER A 394 7.90 -14.17 -8.91
N LYS A 395 6.88 -14.68 -8.20
CA LYS A 395 5.49 -14.62 -8.66
C LYS A 395 4.98 -13.18 -8.77
N ALA A 396 5.30 -12.31 -7.83
CA ALA A 396 4.91 -10.90 -7.89
C ALA A 396 5.42 -10.20 -9.16
N ILE A 397 6.67 -10.44 -9.54
CA ILE A 397 7.23 -9.92 -10.80
C ILE A 397 6.57 -10.53 -12.03
N GLU A 398 6.34 -11.83 -12.04
CA GLU A 398 5.72 -12.53 -13.16
C GLU A 398 4.29 -12.04 -13.39
N ASP A 399 3.46 -11.99 -12.35
CA ASP A 399 2.08 -11.49 -12.43
C ASP A 399 2.05 -10.04 -12.92
N ALA A 400 2.91 -9.17 -12.35
CA ALA A 400 3.04 -7.79 -12.79
C ALA A 400 3.43 -7.68 -14.26
N LYS A 401 4.40 -8.48 -14.71
CA LYS A 401 4.87 -8.48 -16.10
C LYS A 401 3.76 -8.90 -17.07
N ILE A 402 3.02 -9.95 -16.74
CA ILE A 402 1.91 -10.45 -17.56
C ILE A 402 0.81 -9.39 -17.66
N ILE A 403 0.37 -8.87 -16.51
CA ILE A 403 -0.74 -7.91 -16.44
C ILE A 403 -0.35 -6.60 -17.12
N LEU A 404 0.83 -6.02 -16.80
CA LEU A 404 1.30 -4.79 -17.43
C LEU A 404 1.47 -4.94 -18.94
N SER A 405 2.03 -6.06 -19.41
CA SER A 405 2.20 -6.30 -20.85
C SER A 405 0.87 -6.30 -21.60
N LYS A 406 -0.16 -6.94 -21.05
CA LYS A 406 -1.50 -6.99 -21.64
C LYS A 406 -2.21 -5.64 -21.55
N SER A 407 -2.24 -5.05 -20.35
CA SER A 407 -2.95 -3.79 -20.10
C SER A 407 -2.37 -2.62 -20.90
N MET A 408 -1.05 -2.57 -21.13
CA MET A 408 -0.45 -1.54 -21.96
C MET A 408 -0.87 -1.64 -23.42
N LYS A 409 -0.97 -2.84 -23.99
CA LYS A 409 -1.48 -3.04 -25.37
C LYS A 409 -2.92 -2.56 -25.50
N GLN A 410 -3.77 -2.91 -24.53
CA GLN A 410 -5.18 -2.49 -24.51
C GLN A 410 -5.32 -0.97 -24.27
N PHE A 411 -4.53 -0.41 -23.38
CA PHE A 411 -4.52 1.05 -23.14
C PHE A 411 -4.14 1.84 -24.40
N GLN A 412 -3.20 1.34 -25.21
CA GLN A 412 -2.82 1.97 -26.47
C GLN A 412 -3.94 1.96 -27.50
N SER A 413 -4.91 1.06 -27.41
CA SER A 413 -6.06 0.99 -28.30
C SER A 413 -7.26 1.83 -27.87
N ILE A 414 -7.27 2.37 -26.64
CA ILE A 414 -8.36 3.25 -26.17
C ILE A 414 -8.41 4.51 -27.01
N GLU A 415 -9.48 4.70 -27.75
CA GLU A 415 -9.72 5.89 -28.57
C GLU A 415 -10.36 7.01 -27.74
N ARG A 416 -9.70 8.20 -27.69
CA ARG A 416 -10.15 9.41 -26.98
C ARG A 416 -9.61 10.66 -27.68
#